data_32f0585b0d215189f9ad7ebe3076a1e4
#
_entry.id   32f0585b0d215189f9ad7ebe3076a1e4
#
_cell.length_a   1.000
_cell.length_b   1.000
_cell.length_c   1.000
_cell.angle_alpha   90.00
_cell.angle_beta   90.00
_cell.angle_gamma   90.00
#
_symmetry.space_group_name_H-M   'P 1'
#
loop_
_entity.id
_entity.type
_entity.pdbx_description
1 polymer ?
#
loop_
_entity_poly.entity_id
_entity_poly.type
_entity_poly.pdbx_seq_one_letter_code
_entity_poly.pdbx_strand_id
1 'polypeptide(L)'
;MVAEMPWLWLRPASQALGPLVQWQGGSLISTALDQGRGLVLLTPHLGCFEVCAQAIAERFGQRTRLTAMYRPARQAWLRQLEESARARPGLATAPAALAGVRQMMRALRRGEAVGLLPDQVPPQGMGVWAPFFGQPAYTMTLATRLVQQTGAALLLIWAQRLPGGQGFVLRVSPPSQPLPSAAADDAALQQACASALNQEMALLIRQAPSQYLWGYHRYKQPRRVHAVTGDEAAP
;
A
#
# COMPACT_ATOMS: atom_id res chain seq x y z
N MET A 1 -15.92 4.32 4.53
CA MET A 1 -14.49 4.66 4.57
C MET A 1 -14.23 6.04 5.15
N VAL A 2 -14.70 7.13 4.57
CA VAL A 2 -14.45 8.49 5.11
C VAL A 2 -14.98 8.68 6.54
N ALA A 3 -16.14 8.11 6.87
CA ALA A 3 -16.74 8.22 8.20
C ALA A 3 -15.95 7.52 9.33
N GLU A 4 -15.07 6.57 9.00
CA GLU A 4 -14.24 5.84 9.98
C GLU A 4 -12.92 6.54 10.28
N MET A 5 -12.46 7.39 9.35
CA MET A 5 -11.16 8.08 9.46
C MET A 5 -11.03 8.91 10.75
N PRO A 6 -12.03 9.76 11.13
CA PRO A 6 -11.91 10.52 12.36
C PRO A 6 -11.74 9.63 13.59
N TRP A 7 -12.50 8.54 13.68
CA TRP A 7 -12.39 7.60 14.79
C TRP A 7 -11.01 6.93 14.82
N LEU A 8 -10.51 6.43 13.70
CA LEU A 8 -9.21 5.77 13.61
C LEU A 8 -8.05 6.73 13.93
N TRP A 9 -8.14 7.97 13.44
CA TRP A 9 -7.07 8.95 13.58
C TRP A 9 -7.03 9.59 14.96
N LEU A 10 -8.20 9.81 15.58
CA LEU A 10 -8.31 10.41 16.90
C LEU A 10 -8.25 9.38 18.04
N ARG A 11 -8.29 8.09 17.72
CA ARG A 11 -8.20 7.02 18.72
C ARG A 11 -6.85 7.11 19.47
N PRO A 12 -6.86 7.10 20.81
CA PRO A 12 -5.63 7.09 21.60
C PRO A 12 -4.72 5.89 21.21
N ALA A 13 -3.41 6.10 21.19
CA ALA A 13 -2.46 5.03 20.88
C ALA A 13 -2.50 3.88 21.90
N SER A 14 -2.95 4.14 23.13
CA SER A 14 -3.17 3.14 24.18
C SER A 14 -4.40 2.26 23.97
N GLN A 15 -5.33 2.67 23.12
CA GLN A 15 -6.53 1.88 22.79
C GLN A 15 -6.22 0.96 21.63
N ALA A 16 -6.11 -0.36 21.89
CA ALA A 16 -5.81 -1.34 20.86
C ALA A 16 -6.99 -1.55 19.88
N LEU A 17 -6.68 -1.84 18.62
CA LEU A 17 -7.63 -2.31 17.60
C LEU A 17 -7.96 -3.81 17.76
N GLY A 18 -7.08 -4.56 18.41
CA GLY A 18 -7.14 -6.02 18.48
C GLY A 18 -8.52 -6.61 18.72
N PRO A 19 -9.33 -6.10 19.67
CA PRO A 19 -10.68 -6.62 19.91
C PRO A 19 -11.65 -6.47 18.74
N LEU A 20 -11.39 -5.54 17.82
CA LEU A 20 -12.21 -5.27 16.64
C LEU A 20 -11.68 -5.93 15.36
N VAL A 21 -10.54 -6.64 15.44
CA VAL A 21 -9.86 -7.21 14.27
C VAL A 21 -9.77 -8.71 14.37
N GLN A 22 -10.49 -9.40 13.50
CA GLN A 22 -10.35 -10.82 13.26
C GLN A 22 -9.30 -11.05 12.15
N TRP A 23 -8.40 -12.01 12.34
CA TRP A 23 -7.34 -12.30 11.37
C TRP A 23 -7.62 -13.57 10.59
N GLN A 24 -7.51 -13.48 9.25
CA GLN A 24 -7.48 -14.62 8.35
C GLN A 24 -6.17 -14.59 7.56
N GLY A 25 -5.38 -15.66 7.67
CA GLY A 25 -4.07 -15.76 7.02
C GLY A 25 -2.94 -14.96 7.72
N GLY A 26 -3.13 -14.48 8.95
CA GLY A 26 -2.11 -13.72 9.69
C GLY A 26 -0.80 -14.47 9.90
N SER A 27 -0.81 -15.81 9.94
CA SER A 27 0.39 -16.66 10.01
C SER A 27 1.32 -16.49 8.80
N LEU A 28 0.78 -16.14 7.63
CA LEU A 28 1.58 -15.86 6.42
C LEU A 28 2.56 -14.72 6.63
N ILE A 29 2.16 -13.67 7.40
CA ILE A 29 3.05 -12.57 7.76
C ILE A 29 4.19 -13.11 8.64
N SER A 30 3.88 -13.92 9.67
CA SER A 30 4.91 -14.52 10.51
C SER A 30 5.91 -15.34 9.70
N THR A 31 5.42 -16.22 8.83
CA THR A 31 6.26 -17.05 7.95
C THR A 31 7.14 -16.18 7.03
N ALA A 32 6.59 -15.11 6.46
CA ALA A 32 7.36 -14.20 5.60
C ALA A 32 8.45 -13.44 6.39
N LEU A 33 8.16 -13.03 7.61
CA LEU A 33 9.13 -12.37 8.50
C LEU A 33 10.25 -13.34 8.94
N ASP A 34 9.92 -14.62 9.19
CA ASP A 34 10.91 -15.64 9.56
C ASP A 34 11.94 -15.89 8.44
N GLN A 35 11.59 -15.61 7.18
CA GLN A 35 12.51 -15.71 6.06
C GLN A 35 13.57 -14.58 6.03
N GLY A 36 13.36 -13.48 6.75
CA GLY A 36 14.33 -12.37 6.88
C GLY A 36 14.59 -11.56 5.62
N ARG A 37 13.86 -11.80 4.51
CA ARG A 37 14.07 -11.15 3.20
C ARG A 37 13.34 -9.82 3.03
N GLY A 38 12.63 -9.36 4.08
CA GLY A 38 11.70 -8.26 4.00
C GLY A 38 10.32 -8.67 3.45
N LEU A 39 9.33 -7.81 3.67
CA LEU A 39 7.95 -8.09 3.31
C LEU A 39 7.30 -6.87 2.64
N VAL A 40 6.77 -7.06 1.44
CA VAL A 40 5.91 -6.08 0.75
C VAL A 40 4.46 -6.47 0.97
N LEU A 41 3.68 -5.56 1.55
CA LEU A 41 2.25 -5.71 1.78
C LEU A 41 1.49 -4.78 0.82
N LEU A 42 0.61 -5.32 0.01
CA LEU A 42 -0.21 -4.57 -0.92
C LEU A 42 -1.68 -4.65 -0.55
N THR A 43 -2.34 -3.50 -0.57
CA THR A 43 -3.78 -3.40 -0.38
C THR A 43 -4.37 -2.44 -1.39
N PRO A 44 -5.48 -2.76 -2.08
CA PRO A 44 -6.22 -1.73 -2.80
C PRO A 44 -6.95 -0.80 -1.80
N HIS A 45 -7.51 0.31 -2.28
CA HIS A 45 -8.40 1.15 -1.48
C HIS A 45 -9.74 0.41 -1.24
N LEU A 46 -9.67 -0.78 -0.66
CA LEU A 46 -10.76 -1.71 -0.38
C LEU A 46 -10.94 -1.84 1.12
N GLY A 47 -12.19 -1.89 1.55
CA GLY A 47 -12.48 -1.99 2.97
C GLY A 47 -11.91 -0.81 3.74
N CYS A 48 -11.46 -1.04 4.97
CA CYS A 48 -10.80 -0.02 5.79
C CYS A 48 -9.27 -0.18 5.74
N PHE A 49 -8.62 0.25 4.67
CA PHE A 49 -7.18 0.09 4.45
C PHE A 49 -6.32 0.73 5.56
N GLU A 50 -6.79 1.80 6.22
CA GLU A 50 -6.08 2.41 7.36
C GLU A 50 -5.97 1.45 8.56
N VAL A 51 -6.95 0.57 8.76
CA VAL A 51 -6.89 -0.48 9.80
C VAL A 51 -5.75 -1.44 9.52
N CYS A 52 -5.43 -1.75 8.26
CA CYS A 52 -4.37 -2.69 7.90
C CYS A 52 -3.03 -2.27 8.51
N ALA A 53 -2.63 -1.01 8.33
CA ALA A 53 -1.34 -0.52 8.83
C ALA A 53 -1.27 -0.54 10.36
N GLN A 54 -2.34 -0.08 11.03
CA GLN A 54 -2.37 -0.03 12.49
C GLN A 54 -2.41 -1.44 13.11
N ALA A 55 -3.24 -2.34 12.57
CA ALA A 55 -3.34 -3.71 13.07
C ALA A 55 -2.04 -4.52 12.88
N ILE A 56 -1.33 -4.30 11.76
CA ILE A 56 -0.01 -4.90 11.56
C ILE A 56 0.98 -4.37 12.60
N ALA A 57 1.03 -3.05 12.81
CA ALA A 57 1.91 -2.44 13.79
C ALA A 57 1.61 -2.95 15.22
N GLU A 58 0.33 -3.09 15.58
CA GLU A 58 -0.05 -3.61 16.89
C GLU A 58 0.35 -5.10 17.08
N ARG A 59 0.11 -5.94 16.07
CA ARG A 59 0.33 -7.38 16.20
C ARG A 59 1.78 -7.81 15.96
N PHE A 60 2.46 -7.15 15.03
CA PHE A 60 3.79 -7.54 14.56
C PHE A 60 4.88 -6.53 14.88
N GLY A 61 4.56 -5.39 15.51
CA GLY A 61 5.48 -4.28 15.75
C GLY A 61 6.70 -4.62 16.61
N GLN A 62 6.64 -5.70 17.41
CA GLN A 62 7.80 -6.22 18.13
C GLN A 62 8.77 -7.00 17.23
N ARG A 63 8.31 -7.46 16.07
CA ARG A 63 9.08 -8.28 15.13
C ARG A 63 9.54 -7.50 13.90
N THR A 64 8.77 -6.52 13.48
CA THR A 64 9.05 -5.73 12.30
C THR A 64 8.48 -4.33 12.43
N ARG A 65 9.13 -3.36 11.79
CA ARG A 65 8.56 -2.03 11.56
C ARG A 65 7.86 -2.01 10.20
N LEU A 66 6.60 -1.57 10.16
CA LEU A 66 5.90 -1.33 8.90
C LEU A 66 6.16 0.09 8.42
N THR A 67 6.75 0.25 7.24
CA THR A 67 6.89 1.54 6.56
C THR A 67 5.81 1.67 5.49
N ALA A 68 4.77 2.48 5.74
CA ALA A 68 3.67 2.71 4.82
C ALA A 68 3.94 3.93 3.92
N MET A 69 3.78 3.77 2.60
CA MET A 69 3.85 4.92 1.68
C MET A 69 2.59 5.76 1.79
N TYR A 70 2.77 7.08 1.86
CA TYR A 70 1.65 8.00 1.91
C TYR A 70 1.91 9.27 1.09
N ARG A 71 0.85 9.94 0.69
CA ARG A 71 0.91 11.27 0.12
C ARG A 71 0.40 12.25 1.17
N PRO A 72 1.24 13.18 1.66
CA PRO A 72 0.82 14.17 2.66
C PRO A 72 -0.35 15.02 2.14
N ALA A 73 -1.29 15.35 3.01
CA ALA A 73 -2.35 16.28 2.70
C ALA A 73 -1.78 17.65 2.32
N ARG A 74 -2.46 18.37 1.42
CA ARG A 74 -2.04 19.72 1.01
C ARG A 74 -2.25 20.75 2.11
N GLN A 75 -3.34 20.59 2.88
CA GLN A 75 -3.68 21.47 4.00
C GLN A 75 -2.81 21.12 5.23
N ALA A 76 -2.16 22.13 5.81
CA ALA A 76 -1.21 21.93 6.91
C ALA A 76 -1.85 21.25 8.14
N TRP A 77 -3.05 21.69 8.54
CA TRP A 77 -3.77 21.11 9.67
C TRP A 77 -4.11 19.63 9.46
N LEU A 78 -4.53 19.26 8.24
CA LEU A 78 -4.86 17.88 7.91
C LEU A 78 -3.60 17.01 7.88
N ARG A 79 -2.49 17.54 7.36
CA ARG A 79 -1.19 16.86 7.38
C ARG A 79 -0.74 16.56 8.80
N GLN A 80 -0.82 17.55 9.69
CA GLN A 80 -0.46 17.38 11.11
C GLN A 80 -1.34 16.31 11.78
N LEU A 81 -2.64 16.29 11.48
CA LEU A 81 -3.55 15.26 11.96
C LEU A 81 -3.18 13.87 11.43
N GLU A 82 -2.90 13.74 10.13
CA GLU A 82 -2.47 12.47 9.53
C GLU A 82 -1.14 11.96 10.12
N GLU A 83 -0.18 12.85 10.35
CA GLU A 83 1.11 12.50 10.95
C GLU A 83 0.94 12.01 12.39
N SER A 84 0.16 12.71 13.21
CA SER A 84 -0.13 12.29 14.58
C SER A 84 -0.92 10.96 14.63
N ALA A 85 -1.87 10.77 13.74
CA ALA A 85 -2.65 9.54 13.64
C ALA A 85 -1.79 8.30 13.30
N ARG A 86 -0.73 8.51 12.54
CA ARG A 86 0.21 7.45 12.10
C ARG A 86 1.45 7.34 12.99
N ALA A 87 1.65 8.25 13.93
CA ALA A 87 2.72 8.18 14.93
C ALA A 87 2.42 7.09 15.97
N ARG A 88 2.53 5.83 15.57
CA ARG A 88 2.26 4.66 16.41
C ARG A 88 3.50 3.76 16.49
N PRO A 89 3.76 3.11 17.64
CA PRO A 89 4.81 2.11 17.75
C PRO A 89 4.72 1.08 16.62
N GLY A 90 5.85 0.70 16.03
CA GLY A 90 5.89 -0.26 14.93
C GLY A 90 5.45 0.27 13.54
N LEU A 91 4.98 1.52 13.43
CA LEU A 91 4.58 2.15 12.18
C LEU A 91 5.52 3.31 11.82
N ALA A 92 5.92 3.37 10.57
CA ALA A 92 6.61 4.50 9.97
C ALA A 92 5.90 4.91 8.68
N THR A 93 6.09 6.14 8.26
CA THR A 93 5.56 6.66 7.00
C THR A 93 6.70 7.02 6.05
N ALA A 94 6.50 6.79 4.75
CA ALA A 94 7.42 7.18 3.69
C ALA A 94 6.67 8.07 2.68
N PRO A 95 7.17 9.28 2.37
CA PRO A 95 6.52 10.14 1.41
C PRO A 95 6.53 9.51 0.01
N ALA A 96 5.48 9.76 -0.80
CA ALA A 96 5.38 9.30 -2.18
C ALA A 96 6.33 10.11 -3.10
N ALA A 97 7.63 10.01 -2.84
CA ALA A 97 8.74 10.68 -3.50
C ALA A 97 9.98 9.79 -3.48
N LEU A 98 11.05 10.16 -4.20
CA LEU A 98 12.29 9.38 -4.27
C LEU A 98 12.91 9.08 -2.90
N ALA A 99 12.83 10.03 -1.96
CA ALA A 99 13.30 9.83 -0.58
C ALA A 99 12.55 8.69 0.12
N GLY A 100 11.22 8.62 -0.05
CA GLY A 100 10.40 7.55 0.52
C GLY A 100 10.68 6.19 -0.14
N VAL A 101 10.91 6.15 -1.45
CA VAL A 101 11.34 4.91 -2.14
C VAL A 101 12.65 4.39 -1.57
N ARG A 102 13.65 5.28 -1.37
CA ARG A 102 14.92 4.92 -0.73
C ARG A 102 14.74 4.44 0.72
N GLN A 103 13.80 5.04 1.45
CA GLN A 103 13.46 4.60 2.82
C GLN A 103 12.88 3.19 2.81
N MET A 104 11.92 2.89 1.92
CA MET A 104 11.33 1.56 1.77
C MET A 104 12.35 0.49 1.34
N MET A 105 13.23 0.82 0.39
CA MET A 105 14.33 -0.07 0.00
C MET A 105 15.24 -0.42 1.18
N ARG A 106 15.59 0.58 2.01
CA ARG A 106 16.41 0.33 3.21
C ARG A 106 15.66 -0.52 4.24
N ALA A 107 14.35 -0.30 4.43
CA ALA A 107 13.53 -1.10 5.32
C ALA A 107 13.51 -2.58 4.88
N LEU A 108 13.24 -2.84 3.60
CA LEU A 108 13.24 -4.21 3.06
C LEU A 108 14.59 -4.91 3.20
N ARG A 109 15.71 -4.20 2.95
CA ARG A 109 17.07 -4.76 3.13
C ARG A 109 17.40 -5.10 4.58
N ARG A 110 16.69 -4.51 5.57
CA ARG A 110 16.80 -4.88 6.98
C ARG A 110 15.84 -6.00 7.38
N GLY A 111 15.11 -6.58 6.44
CA GLY A 111 14.09 -7.60 6.73
C GLY A 111 12.77 -7.03 7.26
N GLU A 112 12.58 -5.71 7.19
CA GLU A 112 11.36 -5.04 7.67
C GLU A 112 10.21 -5.11 6.64
N ALA A 113 9.02 -4.68 7.07
CA ALA A 113 7.84 -4.64 6.21
C ALA A 113 7.61 -3.26 5.58
N VAL A 114 7.09 -3.23 4.35
CA VAL A 114 6.61 -2.02 3.68
C VAL A 114 5.18 -2.21 3.18
N GLY A 115 4.39 -1.13 3.19
CA GLY A 115 2.99 -1.14 2.76
C GLY A 115 2.73 -0.13 1.64
N LEU A 116 2.02 -0.55 0.58
CA LEU A 116 1.63 0.30 -0.55
C LEU A 116 0.19 0.03 -0.99
N LEU A 117 -0.41 1.07 -1.57
CA LEU A 117 -1.71 1.00 -2.26
C LEU A 117 -1.48 1.23 -3.76
N PRO A 118 -1.43 0.16 -4.58
CA PRO A 118 -0.97 0.23 -5.97
C PRO A 118 -2.06 0.65 -6.97
N ASP A 119 -3.30 0.81 -6.54
CA ASP A 119 -4.48 0.99 -7.37
C ASP A 119 -4.80 2.46 -7.73
N GLN A 120 -3.90 3.41 -7.43
CA GLN A 120 -4.01 4.78 -7.89
C GLN A 120 -3.03 5.08 -9.03
N VAL A 121 -3.41 6.06 -9.89
CA VAL A 121 -2.62 6.47 -11.05
C VAL A 121 -1.38 7.24 -10.58
N PRO A 122 -0.16 6.73 -10.85
CA PRO A 122 1.07 7.43 -10.50
C PRO A 122 1.32 8.60 -11.48
N PRO A 123 2.25 9.51 -11.18
CA PRO A 123 2.73 10.50 -12.12
C PRO A 123 3.28 9.86 -13.40
N GLN A 124 3.28 10.61 -14.50
CA GLN A 124 3.86 10.18 -15.78
C GLN A 124 5.33 9.77 -15.59
N GLY A 125 5.74 8.67 -16.21
CA GLY A 125 7.07 8.07 -16.05
C GLY A 125 7.25 7.15 -14.85
N MET A 126 6.24 7.07 -13.94
CA MET A 126 6.31 6.20 -12.75
C MET A 126 5.39 4.97 -12.86
N GLY A 127 4.93 4.66 -14.05
CA GLY A 127 4.03 3.54 -14.31
C GLY A 127 4.02 3.13 -15.77
N VAL A 128 3.23 2.13 -16.06
CA VAL A 128 2.99 1.60 -17.41
C VAL A 128 1.48 1.37 -17.60
N TRP A 129 1.04 1.34 -18.86
CA TRP A 129 -0.34 0.98 -19.18
C TRP A 129 -0.51 -0.53 -19.06
N ALA A 130 -1.49 -0.96 -18.26
CA ALA A 130 -1.82 -2.35 -18.05
C ALA A 130 -3.34 -2.51 -17.86
N PRO A 131 -3.94 -3.65 -18.25
CA PRO A 131 -5.38 -3.85 -18.11
C PRO A 131 -5.80 -3.91 -16.64
N PHE A 132 -6.91 -3.23 -16.31
CA PHE A 132 -7.59 -3.30 -15.03
C PHE A 132 -9.10 -3.39 -15.29
N PHE A 133 -9.75 -4.48 -14.88
CA PHE A 133 -11.12 -4.82 -15.27
C PHE A 133 -11.36 -4.70 -16.79
N GLY A 134 -10.39 -5.14 -17.60
CA GLY A 134 -10.48 -5.14 -19.06
C GLY A 134 -10.23 -3.80 -19.76
N GLN A 135 -10.00 -2.72 -19.01
CA GLN A 135 -9.71 -1.38 -19.54
C GLN A 135 -8.26 -0.99 -19.26
N PRO A 136 -7.59 -0.27 -20.21
CA PRO A 136 -6.23 0.23 -19.98
C PRO A 136 -6.20 1.21 -18.79
N ALA A 137 -5.32 0.95 -17.81
CA ALA A 137 -5.13 1.80 -16.67
C ALA A 137 -3.63 2.04 -16.42
N TYR A 138 -3.23 3.29 -16.22
CA TYR A 138 -1.84 3.61 -15.92
C TYR A 138 -1.50 3.15 -14.49
N THR A 139 -0.61 2.17 -14.38
CA THR A 139 -0.35 1.38 -13.18
C THR A 139 1.07 1.59 -12.69
N MET A 140 1.25 1.84 -11.38
CA MET A 140 2.58 2.01 -10.80
C MET A 140 3.41 0.73 -10.87
N THR A 141 4.71 0.90 -11.11
CA THR A 141 5.68 -0.21 -11.15
C THR A 141 6.48 -0.35 -9.85
N LEU A 142 6.33 0.59 -8.90
CA LEU A 142 7.15 0.63 -7.70
C LEU A 142 7.04 -0.65 -6.86
N ALA A 143 5.83 -1.17 -6.65
CA ALA A 143 5.62 -2.34 -5.79
C ALA A 143 6.38 -3.57 -6.33
N THR A 144 6.26 -3.83 -7.61
CA THR A 144 6.91 -4.96 -8.27
C THR A 144 8.44 -4.78 -8.35
N ARG A 145 8.91 -3.56 -8.59
CA ARG A 145 10.35 -3.23 -8.57
C ARG A 145 10.96 -3.43 -7.17
N LEU A 146 10.25 -3.07 -6.11
CA LEU A 146 10.73 -3.32 -4.74
C LEU A 146 10.93 -4.83 -4.50
N VAL A 147 9.96 -5.67 -4.89
CA VAL A 147 10.07 -7.13 -4.77
C VAL A 147 11.24 -7.66 -5.60
N GLN A 148 11.34 -7.28 -6.87
CA GLN A 148 12.39 -7.74 -7.78
C GLN A 148 13.80 -7.37 -7.30
N GLN A 149 13.98 -6.14 -6.80
CA GLN A 149 15.30 -5.64 -6.39
C GLN A 149 15.76 -6.13 -5.01
N THR A 150 14.82 -6.57 -4.14
CA THR A 150 15.15 -6.98 -2.77
C THR A 150 14.97 -8.47 -2.53
N GLY A 151 14.21 -9.17 -3.37
CA GLY A 151 13.78 -10.54 -3.10
C GLY A 151 12.79 -10.67 -1.95
N ALA A 152 12.19 -9.54 -1.51
CA ALA A 152 11.22 -9.53 -0.42
C ALA A 152 9.99 -10.38 -0.75
N ALA A 153 9.41 -10.98 0.28
CA ALA A 153 8.13 -11.66 0.15
C ALA A 153 7.02 -10.66 -0.22
N LEU A 154 6.04 -11.12 -0.99
CA LEU A 154 4.88 -10.33 -1.38
C LEU A 154 3.62 -10.96 -0.80
N LEU A 155 2.86 -10.19 -0.04
CA LEU A 155 1.53 -10.58 0.44
C LEU A 155 0.51 -9.49 0.13
N LEU A 156 -0.72 -9.93 -0.09
CA LEU A 156 -1.88 -9.08 -0.26
C LEU A 156 -2.62 -9.00 1.08
N ILE A 157 -3.12 -7.81 1.42
CA ILE A 157 -3.86 -7.60 2.67
C ILE A 157 -5.02 -6.63 2.45
N TRP A 158 -6.15 -6.86 3.10
CA TRP A 158 -7.22 -5.88 3.17
C TRP A 158 -8.12 -6.11 4.38
N ALA A 159 -8.76 -5.05 4.87
CA ALA A 159 -9.63 -5.09 6.04
C ALA A 159 -11.10 -4.99 5.62
N GLN A 160 -11.79 -6.14 5.58
CA GLN A 160 -13.21 -6.21 5.32
C GLN A 160 -13.99 -5.66 6.52
N ARG A 161 -14.89 -4.70 6.27
CA ARG A 161 -15.84 -4.23 7.29
C ARG A 161 -16.89 -5.28 7.56
N LEU A 162 -17.16 -5.54 8.83
CA LEU A 162 -18.30 -6.34 9.24
C LEU A 162 -19.55 -5.48 9.38
N PRO A 163 -20.75 -6.06 9.15
CA PRO A 163 -22.02 -5.35 9.35
C PRO A 163 -22.18 -4.84 10.79
N GLY A 164 -23.01 -3.82 10.98
CA GLY A 164 -23.41 -3.36 12.31
C GLY A 164 -22.29 -2.85 13.21
N GLY A 165 -21.15 -2.44 12.65
CA GLY A 165 -20.02 -1.97 13.45
C GLY A 165 -19.26 -3.05 14.22
N GLN A 166 -19.43 -4.32 13.87
CA GLN A 166 -18.80 -5.47 14.53
C GLN A 166 -17.27 -5.57 14.30
N GLY A 167 -16.66 -4.56 13.69
CA GLY A 167 -15.23 -4.51 13.45
C GLY A 167 -14.83 -4.97 12.04
N PHE A 168 -13.69 -5.64 11.95
CA PHE A 168 -13.02 -5.93 10.69
C PHE A 168 -12.50 -7.36 10.62
N VAL A 169 -12.52 -7.95 9.43
CA VAL A 169 -11.74 -9.15 9.13
C VAL A 169 -10.53 -8.74 8.30
N LEU A 170 -9.35 -8.88 8.86
CA LEU A 170 -8.08 -8.66 8.15
C LEU A 170 -7.72 -9.94 7.41
N ARG A 171 -7.80 -9.87 6.09
CA ARG A 171 -7.49 -10.98 5.19
C ARG A 171 -6.09 -10.81 4.63
N VAL A 172 -5.28 -11.85 4.77
CA VAL A 172 -3.91 -11.92 4.23
C VAL A 172 -3.82 -13.13 3.32
N SER A 173 -3.30 -12.93 2.11
CA SER A 173 -3.09 -14.01 1.15
C SER A 173 -1.81 -13.80 0.34
N PRO A 174 -1.19 -14.84 -0.19
CA PRO A 174 -0.20 -14.67 -1.25
C PRO A 174 -0.89 -14.21 -2.54
N PRO A 175 -0.16 -13.67 -3.52
CA PRO A 175 -0.66 -13.54 -4.88
C PRO A 175 -1.15 -14.89 -5.44
N SER A 176 -2.17 -14.86 -6.30
CA SER A 176 -2.72 -16.07 -6.94
C SER A 176 -1.72 -16.73 -7.89
N GLN A 177 -0.80 -15.94 -8.43
CA GLN A 177 0.30 -16.37 -9.29
C GLN A 177 1.59 -15.65 -8.88
N PRO A 178 2.76 -16.26 -9.05
CA PRO A 178 4.04 -15.57 -8.90
C PRO A 178 4.12 -14.36 -9.82
N LEU A 179 4.81 -13.30 -9.36
CA LEU A 179 5.11 -12.18 -10.24
C LEU A 179 6.03 -12.64 -11.39
N PRO A 180 5.82 -12.12 -12.62
CA PRO A 180 6.74 -12.35 -13.72
C PRO A 180 8.18 -11.98 -13.34
N SER A 181 9.13 -12.85 -13.67
CA SER A 181 10.56 -12.68 -13.35
C SER A 181 11.44 -12.52 -14.59
N ALA A 182 10.88 -12.79 -15.78
CA ALA A 182 11.56 -12.65 -17.06
C ALA A 182 10.59 -12.20 -18.16
N ALA A 183 11.10 -11.43 -19.11
CA ALA A 183 10.44 -11.03 -20.35
C ALA A 183 11.50 -10.65 -21.39
N ALA A 184 11.08 -10.23 -22.58
CA ALA A 184 11.99 -9.86 -23.68
C ALA A 184 12.93 -8.69 -23.31
N ASP A 185 12.42 -7.73 -22.54
CA ASP A 185 13.16 -6.57 -22.04
C ASP A 185 12.53 -6.04 -20.73
N ASP A 186 13.15 -5.01 -20.13
CA ASP A 186 12.66 -4.41 -18.88
C ASP A 186 11.26 -3.80 -19.04
N ALA A 187 10.96 -3.19 -20.18
CA ALA A 187 9.64 -2.57 -20.43
C ALA A 187 8.54 -3.64 -20.49
N ALA A 188 8.76 -4.72 -21.19
CA ALA A 188 7.86 -5.86 -21.27
C ALA A 188 7.68 -6.52 -19.90
N LEU A 189 8.76 -6.64 -19.12
CA LEU A 189 8.71 -7.18 -17.77
C LEU A 189 7.87 -6.28 -16.83
N GLN A 190 8.06 -4.96 -16.87
CA GLN A 190 7.29 -4.02 -16.07
C GLN A 190 5.80 -4.05 -16.45
N GLN A 191 5.49 -4.17 -17.73
CA GLN A 191 4.10 -4.28 -18.20
C GLN A 191 3.45 -5.59 -17.74
N ALA A 192 4.15 -6.72 -17.85
CA ALA A 192 3.67 -8.01 -17.37
C ALA A 192 3.44 -7.99 -15.85
N CYS A 193 4.37 -7.43 -15.08
CA CYS A 193 4.23 -7.27 -13.63
C CYS A 193 3.06 -6.36 -13.24
N ALA A 194 2.86 -5.25 -13.95
CA ALA A 194 1.75 -4.34 -13.71
C ALA A 194 0.39 -5.01 -14.04
N SER A 195 0.35 -5.83 -15.08
CA SER A 195 -0.84 -6.61 -15.44
C SER A 195 -1.18 -7.65 -14.37
N ALA A 196 -0.18 -8.40 -13.89
CA ALA A 196 -0.34 -9.35 -12.81
C ALA A 196 -0.83 -8.64 -11.52
N LEU A 197 -0.22 -7.51 -11.16
CA LEU A 197 -0.63 -6.72 -10.01
C LEU A 197 -2.08 -6.23 -10.12
N ASN A 198 -2.48 -5.70 -11.27
CA ASN A 198 -3.87 -5.27 -11.51
C ASN A 198 -4.85 -6.44 -11.42
N GLN A 199 -4.46 -7.63 -11.88
CA GLN A 199 -5.28 -8.84 -11.76
C GLN A 199 -5.48 -9.21 -10.29
N GLU A 200 -4.43 -9.17 -9.46
CA GLU A 200 -4.54 -9.42 -8.02
C GLU A 200 -5.44 -8.40 -7.34
N MET A 201 -5.28 -7.11 -7.64
CA MET A 201 -6.17 -6.06 -7.11
C MET A 201 -7.63 -6.30 -7.52
N ALA A 202 -7.89 -6.68 -8.77
CA ALA A 202 -9.23 -7.00 -9.24
C ALA A 202 -9.82 -8.23 -8.53
N LEU A 203 -9.02 -9.26 -8.25
CA LEU A 203 -9.46 -10.44 -7.50
C LEU A 203 -9.85 -10.07 -6.06
N LEU A 204 -9.08 -9.23 -5.38
CA LEU A 204 -9.44 -8.74 -4.04
C LEU A 204 -10.73 -7.91 -4.08
N ILE A 205 -10.86 -6.98 -5.02
CA ILE A 205 -12.03 -6.10 -5.14
C ILE A 205 -13.32 -6.90 -5.38
N ARG A 206 -13.25 -7.97 -6.19
CA ARG A 206 -14.40 -8.85 -6.44
C ARG A 206 -14.93 -9.56 -5.19
N GLN A 207 -14.13 -9.71 -4.13
CA GLN A 207 -14.58 -10.30 -2.88
C GLN A 207 -15.56 -9.38 -2.11
N ALA A 208 -15.44 -8.05 -2.26
CA ALA A 208 -16.31 -7.07 -1.61
C ALA A 208 -16.42 -5.78 -2.44
N PRO A 209 -17.02 -5.84 -3.65
CA PRO A 209 -17.03 -4.70 -4.55
C PRO A 209 -17.72 -3.46 -3.97
N SER A 210 -18.71 -3.62 -3.11
CA SER A 210 -19.38 -2.52 -2.41
C SER A 210 -18.47 -1.77 -1.42
N GLN A 211 -17.32 -2.33 -1.06
CA GLN A 211 -16.37 -1.72 -0.14
C GLN A 211 -15.17 -1.06 -0.85
N TYR A 212 -15.10 -1.11 -2.17
CA TYR A 212 -14.02 -0.48 -2.94
C TYR A 212 -14.27 1.01 -3.20
N LEU A 213 -13.20 1.78 -3.29
CA LEU A 213 -13.25 3.24 -3.53
C LEU A 213 -13.49 3.55 -5.02
N TRP A 214 -14.69 3.26 -5.54
CA TRP A 214 -15.07 3.53 -6.93
C TRP A 214 -15.08 5.03 -7.29
N GLY A 215 -15.17 5.92 -6.32
CA GLY A 215 -15.13 7.36 -6.55
C GLY A 215 -13.78 7.90 -7.03
N TYR A 216 -12.72 7.08 -6.99
CA TYR A 216 -11.44 7.46 -7.59
C TYR A 216 -11.42 7.15 -9.08
N HIS A 217 -11.07 8.17 -9.90
CA HIS A 217 -10.98 8.00 -11.35
C HIS A 217 -9.71 7.22 -11.75
N ARG A 218 -9.81 5.88 -11.72
CA ARG A 218 -8.70 4.95 -11.95
C ARG A 218 -8.15 4.98 -13.38
N TYR A 219 -8.97 5.36 -14.36
CA TYR A 219 -8.64 5.36 -15.79
C TYR A 219 -8.24 6.74 -16.33
N LYS A 220 -7.96 7.71 -15.46
CA LYS A 220 -7.50 9.03 -15.86
C LYS A 220 -6.07 8.98 -16.42
N GLN A 221 -5.73 9.95 -17.26
CA GLN A 221 -4.37 10.16 -17.74
C GLN A 221 -3.42 10.50 -16.57
N PRO A 222 -2.17 10.02 -16.58
CA PRO A 222 -1.18 10.41 -15.60
C PRO A 222 -0.86 11.91 -15.71
N ARG A 223 -0.65 12.56 -14.57
CA ARG A 223 -0.23 13.97 -14.55
C ARG A 223 1.21 14.08 -15.01
N ARG A 224 1.51 15.04 -15.89
CA ARG A 224 2.88 15.41 -16.21
C ARG A 224 3.54 15.98 -14.96
N VAL A 225 4.76 15.52 -14.67
CA VAL A 225 5.62 16.16 -13.68
C VAL A 225 6.31 17.29 -14.42
N HIS A 226 5.88 18.55 -14.20
CA HIS A 226 6.70 19.68 -14.61
C HIS A 226 7.99 19.58 -13.79
N ALA A 227 9.14 19.52 -14.47
CA ALA A 227 10.41 19.79 -13.81
C ALA A 227 10.29 21.18 -13.16
N VAL A 228 10.52 21.26 -11.87
CA VAL A 228 10.72 22.55 -11.22
C VAL A 228 12.03 23.05 -11.80
N THR A 229 11.94 23.86 -12.86
CA THR A 229 13.06 24.69 -13.29
C THR A 229 13.29 25.66 -12.14
N GLY A 230 14.36 25.42 -11.40
CA GLY A 230 14.88 26.39 -10.47
C GLY A 230 15.31 27.62 -11.26
N ASP A 231 14.47 28.61 -11.34
CA ASP A 231 14.81 29.99 -11.68
C ASP A 231 13.65 30.89 -11.20
N GLU A 232 13.70 31.22 -9.95
CA GLU A 232 13.20 32.46 -9.40
C GLU A 232 14.23 32.93 -8.35
N ALA A 233 15.37 33.38 -8.88
CA ALA A 233 16.15 34.38 -8.18
C ALA A 233 15.35 35.67 -8.22
N ALA A 234 15.16 36.20 -7.02
CA ALA A 234 14.50 37.46 -6.70
C ALA A 234 14.95 38.69 -7.54
N PRO A 235 14.20 39.81 -7.45
CA PRO A 235 14.77 40.93 -6.68
C PRO A 235 14.15 41.11 -5.32
#